data_575986164744016e63b69f8b246a4db6
#
_entry.id   575986164744016e63b69f8b246a4db6
#
_cell.length_a   1.000
_cell.length_b   1.000
_cell.length_c   1.000
_cell.angle_alpha   90.00
_cell.angle_beta   90.00
_cell.angle_gamma   90.00
#
_symmetry.space_group_name_H-M   'P 1'
#
loop_
_entity.id
_entity.type
_entity.pdbx_description
1 polymer ?
#
loop_
_entity_poly.entity_id
_entity_poly.type
_entity_poly.pdbx_seq_one_letter_code
_entity_poly.pdbx_strand_id
1 'polypeptide(L)'
;MFSISSCRPSPEEAQLWSEAFDELLANKYGLAAFRAFLKSEFCEENIEFWLACEDFKKTKSPQKLTSKAKKIYNDFIEKEAPKEINIDFQTKNMIAQNIQEVTHTCFSAAQKRVYSLMENNSYPRFLESEFYQELCKKTCNNVIILS
;
A
#
# COMPACT_ATOMS: atom_id res chain seq x y z
N MET A 1 -16.44 -19.72 -16.55
CA MET A 1 -15.82 -19.20 -16.65
C MET A 1 -15.73 -17.90 -16.30
N PHE A 2 -16.37 -17.26 -16.13
CA PHE A 2 -16.26 -16.07 -15.77
C PHE A 2 -15.48 -15.83 -14.61
N SER A 3 -15.34 -16.74 -13.79
CA SER A 3 -14.62 -16.48 -12.57
C SER A 3 -13.16 -16.19 -12.82
N ILE A 4 -12.61 -16.76 -13.86
CA ILE A 4 -11.24 -16.45 -14.20
C ILE A 4 -11.10 -15.00 -14.63
N SER A 5 -12.03 -14.51 -15.40
CA SER A 5 -11.94 -13.12 -15.83
C SER A 5 -12.19 -12.18 -14.67
N SER A 6 -12.94 -12.59 -13.64
CA SER A 6 -13.16 -11.72 -12.50
C SER A 6 -11.93 -11.62 -11.61
N CYS A 7 -10.97 -12.54 -11.75
CA CYS A 7 -9.73 -12.51 -10.97
C CYS A 7 -8.63 -11.69 -11.63
N ARG A 8 -8.87 -11.18 -12.82
CA ARG A 8 -7.85 -10.44 -13.56
C ARG A 8 -8.35 -9.09 -13.99
N PRO A 9 -7.50 -8.09 -13.96
CA PRO A 9 -7.89 -6.78 -14.50
C PRO A 9 -7.92 -6.85 -16.03
N SER A 10 -8.71 -5.98 -16.63
CA SER A 10 -8.65 -5.81 -18.07
C SER A 10 -7.36 -5.08 -18.42
N PRO A 11 -6.91 -5.13 -19.68
CA PRO A 11 -5.70 -4.39 -20.06
C PRO A 11 -5.89 -2.91 -19.86
N GLU A 12 -7.08 -2.40 -20.10
CA GLU A 12 -7.38 -1.00 -19.91
C GLU A 12 -7.24 -0.62 -18.44
N GLU A 13 -7.74 -1.47 -17.54
CA GLU A 13 -7.59 -1.22 -16.11
C GLU A 13 -6.12 -1.20 -15.69
N ALA A 14 -5.36 -2.18 -16.15
CA ALA A 14 -3.94 -2.27 -15.79
C ALA A 14 -3.17 -1.07 -16.30
N GLN A 15 -3.53 -0.57 -17.47
CA GLN A 15 -2.87 0.59 -18.05
C GLN A 15 -3.16 1.86 -17.27
N LEU A 16 -4.37 1.97 -16.70
CA LEU A 16 -4.71 3.12 -15.88
C LEU A 16 -3.81 3.24 -14.66
N TRP A 17 -3.28 2.13 -14.17
CA TRP A 17 -2.41 2.15 -12.98
C TRP A 17 -1.12 2.92 -13.21
N SER A 18 -0.73 3.12 -14.47
CA SER A 18 0.48 3.89 -14.77
C SER A 18 0.22 5.39 -14.82
N GLU A 19 -1.04 5.81 -14.77
CA GLU A 19 -1.36 7.24 -14.87
C GLU A 19 -1.21 7.96 -13.54
N ALA A 20 -1.51 7.28 -12.45
CA ALA A 20 -1.33 7.86 -11.12
C ALA A 20 -1.28 6.76 -10.09
N PHE A 21 -0.48 6.98 -9.07
CA PHE A 21 -0.35 6.01 -7.98
C PHE A 21 -1.70 5.79 -7.28
N ASP A 22 -2.50 6.85 -7.16
CA ASP A 22 -3.82 6.73 -6.56
C ASP A 22 -4.73 5.79 -7.32
N GLU A 23 -4.62 5.77 -8.64
CA GLU A 23 -5.40 4.86 -9.46
C GLU A 23 -5.02 3.41 -9.19
N LEU A 24 -3.73 3.16 -9.04
CA LEU A 24 -3.25 1.83 -8.70
C LEU A 24 -3.80 1.39 -7.34
N LEU A 25 -3.70 2.24 -6.34
CA LEU A 25 -4.13 1.89 -4.98
C LEU A 25 -5.64 1.79 -4.84
N ALA A 26 -6.39 2.50 -5.66
CA ALA A 26 -7.85 2.48 -5.61
C ALA A 26 -8.45 1.22 -6.22
N ASN A 27 -7.69 0.53 -7.04
CA ASN A 27 -8.17 -0.67 -7.72
C ASN A 27 -7.74 -1.90 -6.92
N LYS A 28 -8.69 -2.78 -6.59
CA LYS A 28 -8.35 -3.92 -5.74
C LYS A 28 -7.34 -4.87 -6.38
N TYR A 29 -7.38 -5.01 -7.69
CA TYR A 29 -6.38 -5.84 -8.38
C TYR A 29 -5.04 -5.14 -8.42
N GLY A 30 -5.05 -3.82 -8.64
CA GLY A 30 -3.84 -3.01 -8.63
C GLY A 30 -3.16 -3.05 -7.28
N LEU A 31 -3.93 -2.88 -6.22
CA LEU A 31 -3.40 -2.91 -4.87
C LEU A 31 -2.80 -4.29 -4.56
N ALA A 32 -3.52 -5.37 -4.92
CA ALA A 32 -3.02 -6.72 -4.68
C ALA A 32 -1.73 -6.99 -5.46
N ALA A 33 -1.67 -6.52 -6.71
CA ALA A 33 -0.48 -6.69 -7.53
C ALA A 33 0.71 -5.92 -6.96
N PHE A 34 0.47 -4.70 -6.53
CA PHE A 34 1.51 -3.86 -5.96
C PHE A 34 2.04 -4.45 -4.66
N ARG A 35 1.14 -4.96 -3.82
CA ARG A 35 1.54 -5.61 -2.57
C ARG A 35 2.41 -6.84 -2.85
N ALA A 36 2.02 -7.64 -3.84
CA ALA A 36 2.81 -8.81 -4.20
C ALA A 36 4.19 -8.41 -4.70
N PHE A 37 4.27 -7.33 -5.47
CA PHE A 37 5.55 -6.81 -5.94
C PHE A 37 6.43 -6.38 -4.77
N LEU A 38 5.88 -5.61 -3.83
CA LEU A 38 6.64 -5.16 -2.67
C LEU A 38 7.10 -6.32 -1.81
N LYS A 39 6.24 -7.33 -1.68
CA LYS A 39 6.62 -8.53 -0.93
C LYS A 39 7.79 -9.24 -1.58
N SER A 40 7.80 -9.31 -2.91
CA SER A 40 8.90 -9.94 -3.64
C SER A 40 10.20 -9.17 -3.47
N GLU A 41 10.12 -7.87 -3.16
CA GLU A 41 11.28 -7.04 -2.93
C GLU A 41 11.61 -6.88 -1.44
N PHE A 42 10.89 -7.59 -0.58
CA PHE A 42 11.10 -7.53 0.87
C PHE A 42 10.91 -6.13 1.45
N CYS A 43 9.97 -5.37 0.89
CA CYS A 43 9.68 -4.01 1.38
C CYS A 43 8.18 -3.78 1.52
N GLU A 44 7.45 -4.80 1.93
CA GLU A 44 6.00 -4.71 2.06
C GLU A 44 5.53 -3.89 3.27
N GLU A 45 6.44 -3.56 4.19
CA GLU A 45 6.06 -2.80 5.39
C GLU A 45 5.41 -1.46 5.06
N ASN A 46 5.86 -0.81 3.99
CA ASN A 46 5.32 0.50 3.61
C ASN A 46 3.85 0.44 3.23
N ILE A 47 3.49 -0.52 2.38
CA ILE A 47 2.09 -0.62 1.97
C ILE A 47 1.23 -1.15 3.10
N GLU A 48 1.76 -2.04 3.93
CA GLU A 48 1.00 -2.54 5.08
C GLU A 48 0.72 -1.44 6.08
N PHE A 49 1.72 -0.58 6.33
CA PHE A 49 1.52 0.56 7.21
C PHE A 49 0.47 1.51 6.63
N TRP A 50 0.57 1.81 5.34
CA TRP A 50 -0.38 2.71 4.69
C TRP A 50 -1.80 2.18 4.80
N LEU A 51 -1.98 0.89 4.57
CA LEU A 51 -3.31 0.27 4.68
C LEU A 51 -3.82 0.28 6.11
N ALA A 52 -2.94 0.02 7.07
CA ALA A 52 -3.32 0.06 8.48
C ALA A 52 -3.77 1.47 8.86
N CYS A 53 -3.11 2.49 8.33
CA CYS A 53 -3.50 3.88 8.59
C CYS A 53 -4.84 4.21 7.96
N GLU A 54 -5.13 3.68 6.75
CA GLU A 54 -6.42 3.90 6.12
C GLU A 54 -7.55 3.30 6.94
N ASP A 55 -7.33 2.09 7.44
CA ASP A 55 -8.29 1.44 8.31
C ASP A 55 -8.45 2.21 9.63
N PHE A 56 -7.34 2.69 10.18
CA PHE A 56 -7.35 3.47 11.41
C PHE A 56 -8.20 4.74 11.26
N LYS A 57 -8.07 5.43 10.14
CA LYS A 57 -8.84 6.65 9.89
C LYS A 57 -10.34 6.41 9.84
N LYS A 58 -10.75 5.22 9.44
CA LYS A 58 -12.16 4.88 9.32
C LYS A 58 -12.77 4.37 10.62
N THR A 59 -11.95 4.18 11.64
CA THR A 59 -12.42 3.65 12.91
C THR A 59 -13.23 4.69 13.65
N LYS A 60 -14.43 4.32 14.09
CA LYS A 60 -15.34 5.25 14.76
C LYS A 60 -15.35 5.11 16.28
N SER A 61 -15.06 3.91 16.78
CA SER A 61 -15.07 3.66 18.22
C SER A 61 -13.78 4.18 18.85
N PRO A 62 -13.87 5.05 19.87
CA PRO A 62 -12.65 5.55 20.55
C PRO A 62 -11.80 4.44 21.14
N GLN A 63 -12.45 3.40 21.66
CA GLN A 63 -11.72 2.28 22.24
C GLN A 63 -10.95 1.50 21.18
N LYS A 64 -11.60 1.25 20.04
CA LYS A 64 -10.94 0.56 18.93
C LYS A 64 -9.84 1.42 18.34
N LEU A 65 -10.07 2.73 18.28
CA LEU A 65 -9.07 3.66 17.78
C LEU A 65 -7.79 3.56 18.60
N THR A 66 -7.91 3.58 19.91
CA THR A 66 -6.76 3.47 20.80
C THR A 66 -6.04 2.13 20.65
N SER A 67 -6.81 1.03 20.55
CA SER A 67 -6.23 -0.30 20.36
C SER A 67 -5.47 -0.39 19.04
N LYS A 68 -6.06 0.13 17.99
CA LYS A 68 -5.43 0.11 16.67
C LYS A 68 -4.18 0.97 16.63
N ALA A 69 -4.21 2.13 17.32
CA ALA A 69 -3.05 3.00 17.37
C ALA A 69 -1.87 2.30 18.04
N LYS A 70 -2.12 1.60 19.14
CA LYS A 70 -1.07 0.86 19.83
C LYS A 70 -0.50 -0.26 18.96
N LYS A 71 -1.37 -0.95 18.25
CA LYS A 71 -0.92 -2.03 17.37
C LYS A 71 -0.07 -1.49 16.22
N ILE A 72 -0.50 -0.40 15.60
CA ILE A 72 0.27 0.22 14.52
C ILE A 72 1.63 0.68 15.05
N TYR A 73 1.64 1.30 16.20
CA TYR A 73 2.88 1.75 16.81
C TYR A 73 3.84 0.58 17.05
N ASN A 74 3.34 -0.50 17.63
CA ASN A 74 4.18 -1.65 17.97
C ASN A 74 4.66 -2.39 16.73
N ASP A 75 3.86 -2.42 15.67
CA ASP A 75 4.22 -3.17 14.47
C ASP A 75 5.11 -2.38 13.51
N PHE A 76 4.96 -1.06 13.45
CA PHE A 76 5.59 -0.27 12.39
C PHE A 76 6.46 0.90 12.87
N ILE A 77 6.25 1.42 14.04
CA ILE A 77 6.90 2.67 14.48
C ILE A 77 8.00 2.44 15.50
N GLU A 78 7.75 1.57 16.46
CA GLU A 78 8.68 1.31 17.53
C GLU A 78 10.02 0.85 16.99
N LYS A 79 11.11 1.21 17.70
CA LYS A 79 12.43 0.79 17.29
C LYS A 79 12.49 -0.74 17.28
N GLU A 80 13.02 -1.29 16.19
CA GLU A 80 13.13 -2.73 15.97
C GLU A 80 11.78 -3.44 15.92
N ALA A 81 10.73 -2.70 15.53
CA ALA A 81 9.43 -3.31 15.29
C ALA A 81 9.52 -4.34 14.17
N PRO A 82 8.65 -5.37 14.18
CA PRO A 82 8.68 -6.42 13.15
C PRO A 82 8.60 -5.89 11.72
N LYS A 83 7.87 -4.80 11.53
CA LYS A 83 7.70 -4.21 10.19
C LYS A 83 8.02 -2.73 10.24
N GLU A 84 9.11 -2.39 10.90
CA GLU A 84 9.48 -0.99 11.10
C GLU A 84 9.60 -0.25 9.78
N ILE A 85 8.89 0.90 9.68
CA ILE A 85 8.98 1.75 8.50
C ILE A 85 10.13 2.74 8.65
N ASN A 86 10.59 3.25 7.49
CA ASN A 86 11.71 4.18 7.48
C ASN A 86 11.20 5.62 7.52
N ILE A 87 11.10 6.17 8.72
CA ILE A 87 10.71 7.57 8.92
C ILE A 87 11.75 8.25 9.81
N ASP A 88 11.76 9.58 9.75
CA ASP A 88 12.73 10.35 10.52
C ASP A 88 12.41 10.33 12.02
N PHE A 89 13.43 10.66 12.80
CA PHE A 89 13.33 10.63 14.25
C PHE A 89 12.27 11.59 14.79
N GLN A 90 12.14 12.77 14.19
CA GLN A 90 11.15 13.75 14.64
C GLN A 90 9.74 13.22 14.45
N THR A 91 9.47 12.59 13.32
CA THR A 91 8.16 12.01 13.05
C THR A 91 7.86 10.90 14.05
N LYS A 92 8.85 10.04 14.34
CA LYS A 92 8.67 8.99 15.34
C LYS A 92 8.33 9.58 16.70
N ASN A 93 9.04 10.63 17.11
CA ASN A 93 8.80 11.28 18.39
C ASN A 93 7.40 11.88 18.47
N MET A 94 6.96 12.52 17.39
CA MET A 94 5.62 13.08 17.33
C MET A 94 4.57 11.99 17.53
N ILE A 95 4.75 10.86 16.88
CA ILE A 95 3.82 9.75 17.03
C ILE A 95 3.84 9.21 18.45
N ALA A 96 5.02 9.07 19.03
CA ALA A 96 5.15 8.58 20.41
C ALA A 96 4.40 9.48 21.39
N GLN A 97 4.38 10.78 21.13
CA GLN A 97 3.64 11.72 21.96
C GLN A 97 2.14 11.66 21.66
N ASN A 98 1.78 11.60 20.37
CA ASN A 98 0.40 11.60 19.95
C ASN A 98 -0.36 10.35 20.38
N ILE A 99 0.36 9.24 20.53
CA ILE A 99 -0.30 7.99 20.88
C ILE A 99 -0.81 7.98 22.33
N GLN A 100 -0.39 8.93 23.13
CA GLN A 100 -0.87 9.07 24.48
C GLN A 100 -2.27 9.70 24.49
N GLU A 101 -2.59 10.45 23.45
CA GLU A 101 -3.91 11.04 23.31
C GLU A 101 -4.31 10.83 21.85
N VAL A 102 -4.88 9.66 21.57
CA VAL A 102 -5.11 9.19 20.22
C VAL A 102 -6.18 9.98 19.48
N THR A 103 -5.85 10.42 18.27
CA THR A 103 -6.79 11.05 17.35
C THR A 103 -6.63 10.38 15.99
N HIS A 104 -7.57 10.65 15.09
CA HIS A 104 -7.54 10.07 13.75
C HIS A 104 -6.31 10.53 12.94
N THR A 105 -5.63 11.57 13.39
CA THR A 105 -4.48 12.11 12.66
C THR A 105 -3.12 11.70 13.25
N CYS A 106 -3.11 10.81 14.23
CA CYS A 106 -1.86 10.38 14.88
C CYS A 106 -0.75 9.99 13.92
N PHE A 107 -1.11 9.31 12.84
CA PHE A 107 -0.12 8.77 11.91
C PHE A 107 -0.06 9.50 10.57
N SER A 108 -0.77 10.64 10.45
CA SER A 108 -0.87 11.33 9.17
C SER A 108 0.45 11.71 8.54
N ALA A 109 1.37 12.26 9.34
CA ALA A 109 2.68 12.68 8.81
C ALA A 109 3.49 11.47 8.32
N ALA A 110 3.47 10.39 9.11
CA ALA A 110 4.18 9.18 8.73
C ALA A 110 3.55 8.52 7.50
N GLN A 111 2.22 8.54 7.43
CA GLN A 111 1.52 7.98 6.28
C GLN A 111 1.86 8.73 4.99
N LYS A 112 1.93 10.05 5.07
CA LYS A 112 2.34 10.86 3.92
C LYS A 112 3.76 10.54 3.48
N ARG A 113 4.66 10.38 4.45
CA ARG A 113 6.04 10.05 4.16
C ARG A 113 6.16 8.72 3.44
N VAL A 114 5.45 7.71 3.95
CA VAL A 114 5.47 6.37 3.36
C VAL A 114 4.84 6.39 1.97
N TYR A 115 3.76 7.13 1.81
CA TYR A 115 3.12 7.29 0.50
C TYR A 115 4.10 7.86 -0.52
N SER A 116 4.82 8.93 -0.14
CA SER A 116 5.81 9.55 -1.02
C SER A 116 6.95 8.59 -1.36
N LEU A 117 7.40 7.82 -0.39
CA LEU A 117 8.46 6.83 -0.63
C LEU A 117 8.00 5.80 -1.65
N MET A 118 6.77 5.32 -1.51
CA MET A 118 6.24 4.36 -2.46
C MET A 118 6.03 4.98 -3.83
N GLU A 119 5.47 6.17 -3.86
CA GLU A 119 5.20 6.85 -5.13
C GLU A 119 6.47 7.15 -5.92
N ASN A 120 7.50 7.59 -5.22
CA ASN A 120 8.73 8.03 -5.88
C ASN A 120 9.74 6.92 -6.15
N ASN A 121 9.65 5.80 -5.41
CA ASN A 121 10.61 4.72 -5.57
C ASN A 121 9.97 3.40 -5.99
N SER A 122 9.05 2.89 -5.20
CA SER A 122 8.47 1.57 -5.45
C SER A 122 7.55 1.55 -6.66
N TYR A 123 6.74 2.57 -6.79
CA TYR A 123 5.75 2.66 -7.86
C TYR A 123 6.41 2.67 -9.25
N PRO A 124 7.43 3.52 -9.51
CA PRO A 124 8.10 3.47 -10.82
C PRO A 124 8.72 2.12 -11.11
N ARG A 125 9.32 1.47 -10.11
CA ARG A 125 9.89 0.14 -10.31
C ARG A 125 8.83 -0.90 -10.62
N PHE A 126 7.65 -0.77 -9.96
CA PHE A 126 6.54 -1.66 -10.25
C PHE A 126 6.10 -1.54 -11.70
N LEU A 127 5.99 -0.31 -12.19
CA LEU A 127 5.57 -0.07 -13.58
C LEU A 127 6.57 -0.64 -14.58
N GLU A 128 7.84 -0.70 -14.23
CA GLU A 128 8.87 -1.26 -15.09
C GLU A 128 9.08 -2.76 -14.88
N SER A 129 8.42 -3.35 -13.89
CA SER A 129 8.60 -4.76 -13.57
C SER A 129 8.00 -5.64 -14.65
N GLU A 130 8.58 -6.82 -14.80
CA GLU A 130 8.04 -7.83 -15.71
C GLU A 130 6.63 -8.21 -15.31
N PHE A 131 6.39 -8.26 -14.01
CA PHE A 131 5.07 -8.61 -13.49
C PHE A 131 3.99 -7.67 -14.02
N TYR A 132 4.22 -6.36 -13.90
CA TYR A 132 3.25 -5.38 -14.41
C TYR A 132 3.16 -5.40 -15.94
N GLN A 133 4.32 -5.46 -16.60
CA GLN A 133 4.36 -5.51 -18.05
C GLN A 133 3.62 -6.74 -18.59
N GLU A 134 3.77 -7.86 -17.88
CA GLU A 134 3.06 -9.09 -18.25
C GLU A 134 1.55 -8.94 -18.08
N LEU A 135 1.10 -8.27 -17.03
CA LEU A 135 -0.32 -8.04 -16.85
C LEU A 135 -0.92 -7.26 -18.02
N CYS A 136 -0.20 -6.24 -18.49
CA CYS A 136 -0.65 -5.44 -19.63
C CYS A 136 -0.60 -6.22 -20.92
N LYS A 137 0.48 -6.97 -21.15
CA LYS A 137 0.65 -7.74 -22.38
C LYS A 137 -0.18 -9.00 -22.42
N LYS A 138 -0.34 -9.63 -21.27
CA LYS A 138 -0.97 -10.92 -21.22
C LYS A 138 -2.36 -10.91 -21.81
N THR A 139 -3.10 -9.86 -21.58
CA THR A 139 -4.42 -9.75 -22.14
C THR A 139 -4.32 -9.58 -23.65
N CYS A 140 -3.36 -8.79 -24.10
CA CYS A 140 -3.12 -8.65 -25.52
C CYS A 140 -2.66 -9.96 -26.14
N ASN A 141 -1.78 -10.66 -25.46
CA ASN A 141 -1.29 -11.93 -25.93
C ASN A 141 -2.40 -12.99 -26.00
N ASN A 142 -3.29 -12.97 -25.04
CA ASN A 142 -4.41 -13.89 -25.05
C ASN A 142 -5.27 -13.66 -26.29
N VAL A 143 -5.47 -12.41 -26.65
CA VAL A 143 -6.24 -12.08 -27.86
C VAL A 143 -5.53 -12.61 -29.09
N ILE A 144 -4.22 -12.42 -29.14
CA ILE A 144 -3.43 -12.90 -30.28
C ILE A 144 -3.48 -14.41 -30.39
N ILE A 145 -3.33 -15.08 -29.25
CA ILE A 145 -3.32 -16.54 -29.25
C ILE A 145 -4.66 -17.08 -29.66
N LEU A 146 -5.72 -16.44 -29.24
CA LEU A 146 -7.05 -16.88 -29.60
C LEU A 146 -7.41 -16.59 -31.06
N SER A 147 -6.73 -15.65 -31.64
CA SER A 147 -6.97 -15.36 -33.03
C SER A 147 -6.09 -16.20 -33.91
#